data_8f18eb2fcb397ce315130ec93334189a
#
_entry.id   8f18eb2fcb397ce315130ec93334189a
#
_cell.length_a   1.000
_cell.length_b   1.000
_cell.length_c   1.000
_cell.angle_alpha   90.00
_cell.angle_beta   90.00
_cell.angle_gamma   90.00
#
_symmetry.space_group_name_H-M   'P 1'
#
loop_
_entity.id
_entity.type
_entity.pdbx_description
1 polymer ?
#
loop_
_entity_poly.entity_id
_entity_poly.type
_entity_poly.pdbx_seq_one_letter_code
_entity_poly.pdbx_strand_id
1 'polypeptide(L)'
;MRKLFILSVVGLWLALALTACGGDAAEAPAAGASVGDAVAGETLYKQPVIGTASAPGCATCHSLEPNVVVVGPSHAGVATRAGNYLAGVSAENYLRESILNPNAHVVEGFQPGIMYQTYGQELSETEINNLVAFLLTLK
;
A
#
# COMPACT_ATOMS: atom_id res chain seq x y z
N MET A 1 30.54 -47.69 68.39
CA MET A 1 30.98 -46.27 68.35
C MET A 1 31.14 -45.89 66.93
N ARG A 2 30.47 -44.84 66.47
CA ARG A 2 30.59 -44.02 65.31
C ARG A 2 29.29 -43.94 64.48
N LYS A 3 28.71 -42.78 64.65
CA LYS A 3 27.43 -42.31 64.10
C LYS A 3 27.58 -42.02 62.64
N LEU A 4 26.66 -42.57 61.83
CA LEU A 4 26.54 -42.32 60.45
C LEU A 4 25.68 -41.05 60.26
N PHE A 5 26.25 -39.99 59.66
CA PHE A 5 25.53 -38.82 59.29
C PHE A 5 25.08 -38.96 57.81
N ILE A 6 23.79 -39.05 57.62
CA ILE A 6 23.19 -39.00 56.30
C ILE A 6 22.86 -37.55 56.02
N LEU A 7 23.59 -36.95 55.11
CA LEU A 7 23.31 -35.61 54.54
C LEU A 7 22.36 -35.77 53.37
N SER A 8 21.11 -35.38 53.58
CA SER A 8 20.12 -35.23 52.51
C SER A 8 20.41 -33.95 51.70
N VAL A 9 20.83 -34.13 50.47
CA VAL A 9 20.95 -33.01 49.52
C VAL A 9 19.59 -32.81 48.84
N VAL A 10 18.85 -31.82 49.29
CA VAL A 10 17.63 -31.36 48.59
C VAL A 10 18.06 -30.54 47.39
N GLY A 11 17.96 -31.14 46.23
CA GLY A 11 18.18 -30.47 44.96
C GLY A 11 17.02 -29.56 44.64
N LEU A 12 17.24 -28.25 44.80
CA LEU A 12 16.30 -27.21 44.37
C LEU A 12 16.38 -27.05 42.86
N TRP A 13 15.42 -27.60 42.14
CA TRP A 13 15.23 -27.34 40.71
C TRP A 13 14.62 -25.97 40.53
N LEU A 14 15.44 -25.00 40.21
CA LEU A 14 14.98 -23.66 39.76
C LEU A 14 14.51 -23.76 38.31
N ALA A 15 13.20 -23.90 38.10
CA ALA A 15 12.60 -23.83 36.79
C ALA A 15 12.64 -22.36 36.31
N LEU A 16 13.59 -22.07 35.42
CA LEU A 16 13.65 -20.79 34.72
C LEU A 16 12.56 -20.77 33.66
N ALA A 17 11.41 -20.15 33.96
CA ALA A 17 10.38 -19.87 32.99
C ALA A 17 10.90 -18.74 32.09
N LEU A 18 11.40 -19.09 30.89
CA LEU A 18 11.60 -18.12 29.82
C LEU A 18 10.20 -17.71 29.32
N THR A 19 9.72 -16.56 29.76
CA THR A 19 8.63 -15.86 29.07
C THR A 19 9.16 -15.34 27.74
N ALA A 20 8.92 -16.11 26.67
CA ALA A 20 9.08 -15.61 25.32
C ALA A 20 8.04 -14.50 25.12
N CYS A 21 8.46 -13.25 25.18
CA CYS A 21 7.71 -12.16 24.57
C CYS A 21 7.62 -12.44 23.08
N GLY A 22 6.49 -13.00 22.65
CA GLY A 22 6.09 -13.00 21.26
C GLY A 22 5.87 -11.55 20.85
N GLY A 23 6.91 -10.92 20.29
CA GLY A 23 6.71 -9.73 19.51
C GLY A 23 5.93 -10.16 18.27
N ASP A 24 4.71 -9.63 18.10
CA ASP A 24 4.02 -9.66 16.82
C ASP A 24 4.94 -8.93 15.83
N ALA A 25 5.76 -9.71 15.14
CA ALA A 25 6.38 -9.24 13.92
C ALA A 25 5.21 -8.99 12.97
N ALA A 26 4.89 -7.72 12.73
CA ALA A 26 4.00 -7.33 11.66
C ALA A 26 4.55 -7.98 10.40
N GLU A 27 3.88 -9.04 9.94
CA GLU A 27 4.18 -9.74 8.71
C GLU A 27 4.10 -8.72 7.59
N ALA A 28 5.23 -8.41 6.98
CA ALA A 28 5.26 -7.55 5.80
C ALA A 28 4.34 -8.19 4.76
N PRO A 29 3.38 -7.44 4.16
CA PRO A 29 2.44 -8.02 3.22
C PRO A 29 3.21 -8.70 2.10
N ALA A 30 2.86 -9.96 1.85
CA ALA A 30 3.44 -10.76 0.78
C ALA A 30 3.32 -9.99 -0.53
N ALA A 31 4.42 -9.88 -1.28
CA ALA A 31 4.44 -9.23 -2.58
C ALA A 31 3.37 -9.88 -3.49
N GLY A 32 2.27 -9.16 -3.74
CA GLY A 32 1.19 -9.60 -4.61
C GLY A 32 -0.23 -9.51 -4.04
N ALA A 33 -0.43 -9.30 -2.74
CA ALA A 33 -1.75 -8.99 -2.19
C ALA A 33 -1.97 -7.49 -2.22
N SER A 34 -2.87 -6.98 -3.07
CA SER A 34 -3.28 -5.58 -3.01
C SER A 34 -3.89 -5.32 -1.64
N VAL A 35 -3.39 -4.30 -0.93
CA VAL A 35 -3.80 -3.96 0.44
C VAL A 35 -5.22 -3.37 0.50
N GLY A 36 -5.94 -3.24 -0.63
CA GLY A 36 -7.23 -2.58 -0.77
C GLY A 36 -8.28 -3.39 -1.51
N ASP A 37 -9.51 -2.89 -1.44
CA ASP A 37 -10.69 -3.40 -2.16
C ASP A 37 -10.80 -2.72 -3.53
N ALA A 38 -10.60 -3.49 -4.61
CA ALA A 38 -10.66 -2.98 -5.97
C ALA A 38 -12.06 -2.51 -6.39
N VAL A 39 -13.15 -3.10 -5.85
CA VAL A 39 -14.53 -2.69 -6.16
C VAL A 39 -14.85 -1.34 -5.50
N ALA A 40 -14.44 -1.17 -4.25
CA ALA A 40 -14.53 0.12 -3.57
C ALA A 40 -13.66 1.18 -4.27
N GLY A 41 -12.47 0.79 -4.75
CA GLY A 41 -11.57 1.64 -5.52
C GLY A 41 -12.17 2.08 -6.85
N GLU A 42 -12.81 1.19 -7.59
CA GLU A 42 -13.53 1.52 -8.83
C GLU A 42 -14.66 2.52 -8.58
N THR A 43 -15.42 2.28 -7.51
CA THR A 43 -16.51 3.18 -7.11
C THR A 43 -15.98 4.58 -6.82
N LEU A 44 -14.91 4.68 -6.02
CA LEU A 44 -14.26 5.96 -5.69
C LEU A 44 -13.67 6.64 -6.93
N TYR A 45 -12.99 5.87 -7.79
CA TYR A 45 -12.39 6.36 -9.03
C TYR A 45 -13.39 7.09 -9.94
N LYS A 46 -14.62 6.57 -10.03
CA LYS A 46 -15.70 7.08 -10.89
C LYS A 46 -16.46 8.27 -10.32
N GLN A 47 -16.30 8.58 -9.03
CA GLN A 47 -16.95 9.74 -8.43
C GLN A 47 -16.38 11.03 -9.05
N PRO A 48 -17.21 12.04 -9.33
CA PRO A 48 -16.73 13.31 -9.87
C PRO A 48 -15.93 14.13 -8.86
N VAL A 49 -16.22 13.93 -7.58
CA VAL A 49 -15.57 14.60 -6.44
C VAL A 49 -15.29 13.57 -5.35
N ILE A 50 -14.09 13.60 -4.79
CA ILE A 50 -13.62 12.68 -3.74
C ILE A 50 -12.91 13.46 -2.63
N GLY A 51 -12.65 12.78 -1.51
CA GLY A 51 -11.94 13.37 -0.38
C GLY A 51 -12.75 14.37 0.43
N THR A 52 -12.11 14.96 1.42
CA THR A 52 -12.74 15.82 2.43
C THR A 52 -12.88 17.28 1.99
N ALA A 53 -12.05 17.75 1.05
CA ALA A 53 -12.03 19.12 0.56
C ALA A 53 -12.45 19.23 -0.93
N SER A 54 -13.19 18.25 -1.44
CA SER A 54 -13.74 18.26 -2.80
C SER A 54 -12.68 18.15 -3.90
N ALA A 55 -11.70 17.26 -3.74
CA ALA A 55 -10.76 16.94 -4.79
C ALA A 55 -11.47 16.37 -6.04
N PRO A 56 -11.00 16.65 -7.25
CA PRO A 56 -11.56 16.04 -8.45
C PRO A 56 -11.36 14.54 -8.44
N GLY A 57 -12.39 13.78 -8.84
CA GLY A 57 -12.26 12.33 -8.99
C GLY A 57 -11.40 11.94 -10.18
N CYS A 58 -10.83 10.75 -10.13
CA CYS A 58 -9.82 10.30 -11.11
C CYS A 58 -10.37 10.29 -12.55
N ALA A 59 -11.62 9.83 -12.73
CA ALA A 59 -12.28 9.74 -14.04
C ALA A 59 -12.53 11.11 -14.69
N THR A 60 -12.41 12.23 -13.95
CA THR A 60 -12.54 13.58 -14.54
C THR A 60 -11.35 13.94 -15.42
N CYS A 61 -10.20 13.31 -15.17
CA CYS A 61 -8.95 13.59 -15.86
C CYS A 61 -8.36 12.38 -16.61
N HIS A 62 -8.71 11.15 -16.21
CA HIS A 62 -8.16 9.93 -16.77
C HIS A 62 -9.23 9.04 -17.39
N SER A 63 -9.03 8.64 -18.64
CA SER A 63 -9.89 7.67 -19.33
C SER A 63 -9.52 6.23 -18.92
N LEU A 64 -10.48 5.33 -19.00
CA LEU A 64 -10.26 3.88 -18.98
C LEU A 64 -10.20 3.26 -20.39
N GLU A 65 -10.41 4.09 -21.43
CA GLU A 65 -10.31 3.66 -22.83
C GLU A 65 -8.86 3.73 -23.31
N PRO A 66 -8.38 2.72 -24.08
CA PRO A 66 -7.02 2.72 -24.59
C PRO A 66 -6.73 3.94 -25.47
N ASN A 67 -5.61 4.61 -25.23
CA ASN A 67 -5.11 5.76 -25.99
C ASN A 67 -6.02 7.00 -25.99
N VAL A 68 -7.03 7.05 -25.13
CA VAL A 68 -7.85 8.24 -24.94
C VAL A 68 -7.25 9.11 -23.84
N VAL A 69 -6.76 10.29 -24.23
CA VAL A 69 -6.24 11.31 -23.30
C VAL A 69 -7.35 12.32 -23.05
N VAL A 70 -7.66 12.59 -21.77
CA VAL A 70 -8.60 13.65 -21.35
C VAL A 70 -7.78 14.86 -20.88
N VAL A 71 -7.21 14.78 -19.69
CA VAL A 71 -6.25 15.75 -19.14
C VAL A 71 -4.95 15.03 -18.83
N GLY A 72 -5.06 13.88 -18.17
CA GLY A 72 -3.97 12.97 -17.87
C GLY A 72 -3.91 11.77 -18.82
N PRO A 73 -2.91 10.90 -18.68
CA PRO A 73 -2.79 9.68 -19.48
C PRO A 73 -3.95 8.71 -19.23
N SER A 74 -4.29 7.93 -20.27
CA SER A 74 -5.24 6.83 -20.11
C SER A 74 -4.77 5.83 -19.06
N HIS A 75 -5.69 5.37 -18.23
CA HIS A 75 -5.44 4.30 -17.27
C HIS A 75 -5.71 2.89 -17.82
N ALA A 76 -6.19 2.74 -19.07
CA ALA A 76 -6.21 1.42 -19.70
C ALA A 76 -4.79 0.83 -19.72
N GLY A 77 -4.62 -0.40 -19.18
CA GLY A 77 -3.31 -1.06 -19.10
C GLY A 77 -2.30 -0.40 -18.14
N VAL A 78 -2.75 0.47 -17.24
CA VAL A 78 -1.84 1.23 -16.36
C VAL A 78 -1.04 0.31 -15.44
N ALA A 79 -1.60 -0.79 -14.95
CA ALA A 79 -0.89 -1.74 -14.08
C ALA A 79 0.38 -2.31 -14.76
N THR A 80 0.27 -2.66 -16.03
CA THR A 80 1.40 -3.18 -16.80
C THR A 80 2.47 -2.10 -17.03
N ARG A 81 2.06 -0.88 -17.39
CA ARG A 81 2.99 0.23 -17.60
C ARG A 81 3.68 0.67 -16.31
N ALA A 82 2.92 0.77 -15.22
CA ALA A 82 3.43 1.19 -13.91
C ALA A 82 4.60 0.32 -13.41
N GLY A 83 4.56 -0.99 -13.66
CA GLY A 83 5.65 -1.91 -13.32
C GLY A 83 6.92 -1.72 -14.14
N ASN A 84 6.86 -0.95 -15.22
CA ASN A 84 7.97 -0.74 -16.15
C ASN A 84 8.51 0.70 -16.18
N TYR A 85 7.85 1.66 -15.53
CA TYR A 85 8.29 3.06 -15.55
C TYR A 85 9.60 3.29 -14.81
N LEU A 86 9.81 2.58 -13.70
CA LEU A 86 10.99 2.77 -12.84
C LEU A 86 11.60 1.42 -12.48
N ALA A 87 12.90 1.26 -12.77
CA ALA A 87 13.62 0.04 -12.42
C ALA A 87 13.62 -0.20 -10.91
N GLY A 88 13.19 -1.40 -10.50
CA GLY A 88 13.14 -1.80 -9.09
C GLY A 88 11.95 -1.27 -8.29
N VAL A 89 11.03 -0.54 -8.91
CA VAL A 89 9.79 -0.06 -8.28
C VAL A 89 8.62 -0.93 -8.75
N SER A 90 7.85 -1.47 -7.81
CA SER A 90 6.65 -2.24 -8.15
C SER A 90 5.56 -1.35 -8.73
N ALA A 91 4.65 -1.91 -9.54
CA ALA A 91 3.48 -1.19 -10.04
C ALA A 91 2.65 -0.56 -8.91
N GLU A 92 2.48 -1.28 -7.80
CA GLU A 92 1.78 -0.79 -6.61
C GLU A 92 2.42 0.45 -6.03
N ASN A 93 3.74 0.41 -5.78
CA ASN A 93 4.47 1.53 -5.22
C ASN A 93 4.48 2.74 -6.17
N TYR A 94 4.65 2.50 -7.48
CA TYR A 94 4.56 3.55 -8.48
C TYR A 94 3.19 4.23 -8.49
N LEU A 95 2.10 3.46 -8.49
CA LEU A 95 0.74 4.00 -8.51
C LEU A 95 0.42 4.76 -7.22
N ARG A 96 0.83 4.24 -6.08
CA ARG A 96 0.68 4.93 -4.79
C ARG A 96 1.44 6.26 -4.80
N GLU A 97 2.71 6.26 -5.19
CA GLU A 97 3.52 7.47 -5.28
C GLU A 97 2.90 8.50 -6.23
N SER A 98 2.37 8.06 -7.38
CA SER A 98 1.71 8.94 -8.36
C SER A 98 0.45 9.62 -7.81
N ILE A 99 -0.26 8.99 -6.87
CA ILE A 99 -1.41 9.60 -6.19
C ILE A 99 -0.94 10.59 -5.12
N LEU A 100 0.06 10.21 -4.32
CA LEU A 100 0.52 11.01 -3.17
C LEU A 100 1.41 12.19 -3.57
N ASN A 101 2.29 11.97 -4.56
CA ASN A 101 3.29 12.92 -5.04
C ASN A 101 3.31 12.95 -6.56
N PRO A 102 2.27 13.46 -7.24
CA PRO A 102 2.09 13.32 -8.69
C PRO A 102 3.20 13.97 -9.53
N ASN A 103 4.01 14.82 -8.95
CA ASN A 103 5.16 15.43 -9.62
C ASN A 103 6.46 14.63 -9.46
N ALA A 104 6.48 13.56 -8.63
CA ALA A 104 7.69 12.73 -8.47
C ALA A 104 8.09 12.06 -9.78
N HIS A 105 7.09 11.60 -10.56
CA HIS A 105 7.28 10.94 -11.85
C HIS A 105 6.20 11.35 -12.83
N VAL A 106 6.49 12.34 -13.65
CA VAL A 106 5.57 12.81 -14.69
C VAL A 106 5.75 11.95 -15.94
N VAL A 107 4.67 11.35 -16.42
CA VAL A 107 4.68 10.54 -17.66
C VAL A 107 5.09 11.41 -18.83
N GLU A 108 5.93 10.88 -19.73
CA GLU A 108 6.39 11.59 -20.93
C GLU A 108 5.20 12.13 -21.76
N GLY A 109 5.32 13.36 -22.20
CA GLY A 109 4.26 14.08 -22.93
C GLY A 109 3.28 14.85 -22.03
N PHE A 110 3.36 14.72 -20.71
CA PHE A 110 2.52 15.48 -19.77
C PHE A 110 3.32 16.53 -19.01
N GLN A 111 2.63 17.49 -18.40
CA GLN A 111 3.27 18.57 -17.65
C GLN A 111 3.12 18.36 -16.13
N PRO A 112 4.15 18.71 -15.32
CA PRO A 112 4.03 18.71 -13.87
C PRO A 112 3.00 19.75 -13.40
N GLY A 113 2.41 19.52 -12.24
CA GLY A 113 1.47 20.43 -11.60
C GLY A 113 0.03 20.38 -12.15
N ILE A 114 -0.25 19.57 -13.17
CA ILE A 114 -1.61 19.43 -13.74
C ILE A 114 -2.48 18.50 -12.91
N MET A 115 -1.95 17.37 -12.46
CA MET A 115 -2.67 16.48 -11.54
C MET A 115 -2.85 17.16 -10.19
N TYR A 116 -3.97 16.89 -9.52
CA TYR A 116 -4.25 17.44 -8.20
C TYR A 116 -3.19 17.01 -7.17
N GLN A 117 -2.66 17.98 -6.39
CA GLN A 117 -1.42 17.76 -5.62
C GLN A 117 -1.64 17.29 -4.18
N THR A 118 -2.86 17.32 -3.68
CA THR A 118 -3.13 17.14 -2.24
C THR A 118 -4.04 15.94 -1.92
N TYR A 119 -4.12 14.94 -2.80
CA TYR A 119 -4.87 13.71 -2.52
C TYR A 119 -4.46 13.05 -1.20
N GLY A 120 -3.17 13.04 -0.89
CA GLY A 120 -2.67 12.46 0.36
C GLY A 120 -3.12 13.18 1.65
N GLN A 121 -3.67 14.39 1.53
CA GLN A 121 -4.22 15.16 2.66
C GLN A 121 -5.74 14.98 2.79
N GLU A 122 -6.40 14.54 1.72
CA GLU A 122 -7.86 14.46 1.62
C GLU A 122 -8.41 13.05 1.63
N LEU A 123 -7.65 12.09 1.13
CA LEU A 123 -8.01 10.68 1.11
C LEU A 123 -7.41 9.96 2.31
N SER A 124 -8.20 9.08 2.91
CA SER A 124 -7.70 8.14 3.91
C SER A 124 -6.77 7.09 3.27
N GLU A 125 -5.90 6.48 4.07
CA GLU A 125 -5.06 5.35 3.63
C GLU A 125 -5.88 4.21 3.03
N THR A 126 -7.08 3.94 3.56
CA THR A 126 -7.98 2.92 3.01
C THR A 126 -8.45 3.29 1.61
N GLU A 127 -8.82 4.54 1.36
CA GLU A 127 -9.25 5.00 0.04
C GLU A 127 -8.09 4.97 -0.97
N ILE A 128 -6.90 5.36 -0.56
CA ILE A 128 -5.69 5.27 -1.39
C ILE A 128 -5.40 3.80 -1.73
N ASN A 129 -5.45 2.89 -0.74
CA ASN A 129 -5.27 1.46 -0.95
C ASN A 129 -6.30 0.90 -1.93
N ASN A 130 -7.56 1.28 -1.80
CA ASN A 130 -8.63 0.84 -2.68
C ASN A 130 -8.42 1.34 -4.13
N LEU A 131 -8.04 2.60 -4.31
CA LEU A 131 -7.70 3.16 -5.62
C LEU A 131 -6.54 2.40 -6.26
N VAL A 132 -5.46 2.16 -5.52
CA VAL A 132 -4.30 1.39 -6.00
C VAL A 132 -4.73 -0.03 -6.38
N ALA A 133 -5.54 -0.71 -5.54
CA ALA A 133 -6.06 -2.04 -5.83
C ALA A 133 -6.87 -2.06 -7.14
N PHE A 134 -7.73 -1.07 -7.35
CA PHE A 134 -8.48 -0.94 -8.61
C PHE A 134 -7.54 -0.72 -9.80
N LEU A 135 -6.62 0.24 -9.72
CA LEU A 135 -5.69 0.54 -10.80
C LEU A 135 -4.83 -0.66 -11.19
N LEU A 136 -4.48 -1.53 -10.24
CA LEU A 136 -3.75 -2.78 -10.48
C LEU A 136 -4.57 -3.83 -11.26
N THR A 137 -5.88 -3.70 -11.35
CA THR A 137 -6.73 -4.56 -12.19
C THR A 137 -6.68 -4.18 -13.67
N LEU A 138 -6.27 -2.96 -14.00
CA LEU A 138 -6.26 -2.39 -15.35
C LEU A 138 -4.99 -2.80 -16.11
N LYS A 139 -5.01 -3.99 -16.69
CA LYS A 139 -3.88 -4.62 -17.43
C LYS A 139 -4.03 -4.49 -18.93
#